data_907f993f028ec1b1c435bc3629e93812
#
_entry.id   907f993f028ec1b1c435bc3629e93812
#
_cell.length_a   1.000
_cell.length_b   1.000
_cell.length_c   1.000
_cell.angle_alpha   90.00
_cell.angle_beta   90.00
_cell.angle_gamma   90.00
#
_symmetry.space_group_name_H-M   'P 1'
#
loop_
_entity.id
_entity.type
_entity.pdbx_description
1 polymer ?
#
loop_
_entity_poly.entity_id
_entity_poly.type
_entity_poly.pdbx_seq_one_letter_code
_entity_poly.pdbx_strand_id
1 'polypeptide(L)'
;MKYKTCISIGEKTPTKIGKILKIALKKSDYVEVRLDFLKMEQIPDTLEMIKKDLNRIVCTLRPKTEGGKFSGNEKERIAILKLIAEYNPFLLDIEFNTLKNNSPLTKYLKSTKTKLLVSWHDFKKTPNSSELNNKINQMSKFSSNVKIVSTAKSTNDSTRMLELYNKIG
;
A
#
# COMPACT_ATOMS: atom_id res chain seq x y z
N MET A 1 -7.90 -2.92 22.69
CA MET A 1 -7.60 -3.31 21.27
C MET A 1 -6.14 -3.73 21.16
N LYS A 2 -5.83 -4.88 20.55
CA LYS A 2 -4.42 -5.31 20.35
C LYS A 2 -3.98 -4.82 18.97
N TYR A 3 -3.13 -3.83 18.92
CA TYR A 3 -2.58 -3.31 17.67
C TYR A 3 -1.68 -4.36 17.00
N LYS A 4 -1.66 -4.34 15.66
CA LYS A 4 -0.74 -5.11 14.84
C LYS A 4 0.38 -4.22 14.34
N THR A 5 1.57 -4.78 14.22
CA THR A 5 2.75 -4.05 13.75
C THR A 5 3.08 -4.41 12.30
N CYS A 6 3.59 -3.45 11.53
CA CYS A 6 4.04 -3.65 10.17
C CYS A 6 5.38 -2.93 9.95
N ILE A 7 6.42 -3.66 9.55
CA ILE A 7 7.73 -3.11 9.17
C ILE A 7 7.75 -2.91 7.66
N SER A 8 8.15 -1.73 7.19
CA SER A 8 8.30 -1.44 5.76
C SER A 8 9.74 -1.69 5.29
N ILE A 9 9.89 -2.41 4.17
CA ILE A 9 11.17 -2.74 3.53
C ILE A 9 11.20 -2.12 2.13
N GLY A 10 12.22 -1.29 1.86
CA GLY A 10 12.47 -0.70 0.55
C GLY A 10 13.92 -0.93 0.12
N GLU A 11 14.18 -2.06 -0.56
CA GLU A 11 15.52 -2.45 -1.01
C GLU A 11 15.61 -2.57 -2.53
N LYS A 12 16.81 -2.34 -3.07
CA LYS A 12 17.06 -2.27 -4.53
C LYS A 12 17.33 -3.64 -5.17
N THR A 13 17.39 -4.72 -4.39
CA THR A 13 17.66 -6.07 -4.92
C THR A 13 16.82 -7.13 -4.22
N PRO A 14 16.37 -8.18 -4.95
CA PRO A 14 15.62 -9.29 -4.39
C PRO A 14 16.36 -9.96 -3.20
N THR A 15 17.66 -10.18 -3.33
CA THR A 15 18.49 -10.82 -2.29
C THR A 15 18.46 -10.03 -0.97
N LYS A 16 18.54 -8.69 -1.03
CA LYS A 16 18.44 -7.85 0.18
C LYS A 16 17.05 -7.90 0.78
N ILE A 17 16.00 -7.82 -0.06
CA ILE A 17 14.62 -7.99 0.41
C ILE A 17 14.48 -9.31 1.17
N GLY A 18 14.92 -10.44 0.60
CA GLY A 18 14.80 -11.74 1.25
C GLY A 18 15.55 -11.86 2.57
N LYS A 19 16.74 -11.25 2.70
CA LYS A 19 17.51 -11.22 3.96
C LYS A 19 16.78 -10.41 5.03
N ILE A 20 16.31 -9.21 4.71
CA ILE A 20 15.66 -8.31 5.67
C ILE A 20 14.26 -8.82 6.02
N LEU A 21 13.52 -9.39 5.06
CA LEU A 21 12.20 -9.96 5.28
C LEU A 21 12.21 -11.03 6.38
N LYS A 22 13.18 -11.94 6.38
CA LYS A 22 13.33 -12.97 7.42
C LYS A 22 13.51 -12.39 8.82
N ILE A 23 14.20 -11.26 8.92
CA ILE A 23 14.41 -10.55 10.19
C ILE A 23 13.14 -9.80 10.60
N ALA A 24 12.52 -9.09 9.68
CA ALA A 24 11.32 -8.29 9.92
C ALA A 24 10.13 -9.16 10.34
N LEU A 25 9.92 -10.32 9.70
CA LEU A 25 8.86 -11.28 10.05
C LEU A 25 8.99 -11.87 11.47
N LYS A 26 10.19 -11.83 12.07
CA LYS A 26 10.40 -12.21 13.49
C LYS A 26 10.03 -11.08 14.45
N LYS A 27 9.99 -9.82 13.98
CA LYS A 27 9.84 -8.62 14.82
C LYS A 27 8.48 -7.92 14.66
N SER A 28 7.69 -8.28 13.65
CA SER A 28 6.40 -7.66 13.38
C SER A 28 5.36 -8.67 12.92
N ASP A 29 4.08 -8.33 13.07
CA ASP A 29 2.96 -9.16 12.61
C ASP A 29 2.94 -9.24 11.07
N TYR A 30 3.21 -8.11 10.41
CA TYR A 30 3.20 -7.96 8.95
C TYR A 30 4.47 -7.24 8.47
N VAL A 31 4.75 -7.36 7.17
CA VAL A 31 5.83 -6.63 6.50
C VAL A 31 5.30 -6.00 5.22
N GLU A 32 5.50 -4.70 5.05
CA GLU A 32 5.30 -4.04 3.76
C GLU A 32 6.56 -4.21 2.91
N VAL A 33 6.42 -4.78 1.71
CA VAL A 33 7.50 -4.88 0.73
C VAL A 33 7.27 -3.84 -0.36
N ARG A 34 8.16 -2.85 -0.42
CA ARG A 34 8.17 -1.75 -1.38
C ARG A 34 8.80 -2.19 -2.70
N LEU A 35 8.00 -2.79 -3.58
CA LEU A 35 8.44 -3.28 -4.89
C LEU A 35 8.85 -2.15 -5.84
N ASP A 36 8.41 -0.92 -5.58
CA ASP A 36 8.77 0.27 -6.35
C ASP A 36 10.26 0.68 -6.21
N PHE A 37 11.01 0.10 -5.27
CA PHE A 37 12.46 0.28 -5.15
C PHE A 37 13.26 -0.66 -6.06
N LEU A 38 12.61 -1.69 -6.62
CA LEU A 38 13.21 -2.63 -7.55
C LEU A 38 13.13 -2.11 -8.99
N LYS A 39 13.98 -2.64 -9.86
CA LYS A 39 13.75 -2.59 -11.30
C LYS A 39 12.57 -3.49 -11.66
N MET A 40 11.82 -3.15 -12.71
CA MET A 40 10.60 -3.88 -13.09
C MET A 40 10.85 -5.36 -13.36
N GLU A 41 11.96 -5.68 -14.03
CA GLU A 41 12.35 -7.05 -14.36
C GLU A 41 12.67 -7.92 -13.15
N GLN A 42 12.93 -7.31 -11.98
CA GLN A 42 13.22 -8.04 -10.73
C GLN A 42 11.96 -8.39 -9.92
N ILE A 43 10.81 -7.79 -10.26
CA ILE A 43 9.58 -7.95 -9.46
C ILE A 43 9.04 -9.38 -9.53
N PRO A 44 8.94 -10.04 -10.69
CA PRO A 44 8.45 -11.43 -10.76
C PRO A 44 9.27 -12.40 -9.89
N ASP A 45 10.60 -12.35 -10.00
CA ASP A 45 11.50 -13.19 -9.20
C ASP A 45 11.39 -12.90 -7.70
N THR A 46 11.19 -11.61 -7.34
CA THR A 46 10.97 -11.21 -5.95
C THR A 46 9.67 -11.80 -5.41
N LEU A 47 8.58 -11.72 -6.17
CA LEU A 47 7.28 -12.28 -5.77
C LEU A 47 7.38 -13.80 -5.57
N GLU A 48 8.05 -14.51 -6.46
CA GLU A 48 8.25 -15.95 -6.33
C GLU A 48 9.11 -16.29 -5.10
N MET A 49 10.17 -15.53 -4.85
CA MET A 49 11.04 -15.71 -3.67
C MET A 49 10.30 -15.52 -2.34
N ILE A 50 9.38 -14.54 -2.25
CA ILE A 50 8.63 -14.25 -1.02
C ILE A 50 7.29 -14.99 -0.91
N LYS A 51 6.95 -15.83 -1.88
CA LYS A 51 5.64 -16.47 -2.03
C LYS A 51 5.14 -17.19 -0.78
N LYS A 52 6.05 -17.84 -0.05
CA LYS A 52 5.72 -18.58 1.19
C LYS A 52 5.20 -17.69 2.32
N ASP A 53 5.58 -16.43 2.31
CA ASP A 53 5.30 -15.46 3.38
C ASP A 53 4.22 -14.43 2.98
N LEU A 54 3.65 -14.52 1.76
CA LEU A 54 2.71 -13.55 1.22
C LEU A 54 1.48 -13.30 2.10
N ASN A 55 1.05 -14.30 2.88
CA ASN A 55 -0.04 -14.18 3.84
C ASN A 55 0.25 -13.20 5.00
N ARG A 56 1.48 -12.72 5.12
CA ARG A 56 1.93 -11.70 6.09
C ARG A 56 2.55 -10.47 5.40
N ILE A 57 2.44 -10.37 4.07
CA ILE A 57 3.09 -9.30 3.30
C ILE A 57 2.04 -8.36 2.71
N VAL A 58 2.27 -7.06 2.92
CA VAL A 58 1.64 -5.98 2.16
C VAL A 58 2.55 -5.66 0.99
N CYS A 59 2.08 -5.88 -0.24
CA CYS A 59 2.82 -5.51 -1.45
C CYS A 59 2.46 -4.09 -1.87
N THR A 60 3.47 -3.24 -2.07
CA THR A 60 3.31 -1.84 -2.48
C THR A 60 4.14 -1.54 -3.72
N LEU A 61 3.51 -0.96 -4.76
CA LEU A 61 4.16 -0.47 -5.98
C LEU A 61 3.85 1.02 -6.17
N ARG A 62 4.43 1.85 -5.31
CA ARG A 62 4.11 3.28 -5.20
C ARG A 62 4.64 4.10 -6.37
N PRO A 63 3.77 4.88 -7.08
CA PRO A 63 4.20 5.79 -8.14
C PRO A 63 4.92 7.01 -7.57
N LYS A 64 5.76 7.64 -8.39
CA LYS A 64 6.48 8.87 -8.01
C LYS A 64 5.55 10.02 -7.60
N THR A 65 4.38 10.10 -8.21
CA THR A 65 3.35 11.11 -7.90
C THR A 65 2.82 11.04 -6.48
N GLU A 66 2.93 9.88 -5.82
CA GLU A 66 2.56 9.68 -4.41
C GLU A 66 3.77 9.24 -3.55
N GLY A 67 4.95 9.82 -3.84
CA GLY A 67 6.16 9.66 -3.02
C GLY A 67 6.89 8.33 -3.17
N GLY A 68 6.58 7.56 -4.22
CA GLY A 68 7.25 6.30 -4.53
C GLY A 68 8.48 6.44 -5.39
N LYS A 69 9.02 5.29 -5.84
CA LYS A 69 10.23 5.17 -6.66
C LYS A 69 9.97 4.49 -8.00
N PHE A 70 8.73 4.01 -8.26
CA PHE A 70 8.43 3.33 -9.51
C PHE A 70 8.79 4.19 -10.72
N SER A 71 9.64 3.69 -11.61
CA SER A 71 10.23 4.45 -12.74
C SER A 71 9.53 4.21 -14.08
N GLY A 72 8.65 3.20 -14.18
CA GLY A 72 7.89 2.90 -15.39
C GLY A 72 6.71 3.85 -15.62
N ASN A 73 6.05 3.69 -16.76
CA ASN A 73 4.81 4.40 -17.06
C ASN A 73 3.60 3.73 -16.37
N GLU A 74 2.44 4.38 -16.42
CA GLU A 74 1.23 3.90 -15.74
C GLU A 74 0.71 2.58 -16.33
N LYS A 75 0.87 2.33 -17.64
CA LYS A 75 0.45 1.07 -18.27
C LYS A 75 1.28 -0.10 -17.74
N GLU A 76 2.59 0.09 -17.62
CA GLU A 76 3.51 -0.90 -17.04
C GLU A 76 3.18 -1.14 -15.56
N ARG A 77 2.93 -0.06 -14.81
CA ARG A 77 2.55 -0.17 -13.40
C ARG A 77 1.26 -0.98 -13.21
N ILE A 78 0.25 -0.72 -14.02
CA ILE A 78 -1.02 -1.47 -14.00
C ILE A 78 -0.80 -2.95 -14.32
N ALA A 79 0.05 -3.28 -15.28
CA ALA A 79 0.37 -4.68 -15.61
C ALA A 79 1.03 -5.39 -14.41
N ILE A 80 1.96 -4.72 -13.73
CA ILE A 80 2.63 -5.27 -12.54
C ILE A 80 1.65 -5.37 -11.37
N LEU A 81 0.77 -4.39 -11.13
CA LEU A 81 -0.26 -4.48 -10.10
C LEU A 81 -1.18 -5.70 -10.30
N LYS A 82 -1.55 -6.00 -11.54
CA LYS A 82 -2.30 -7.22 -11.88
C LYS A 82 -1.51 -8.48 -11.57
N LEU A 83 -0.23 -8.51 -11.94
CA LEU A 83 0.66 -9.64 -11.60
C LEU A 83 0.73 -9.85 -10.08
N ILE A 84 0.95 -8.78 -9.30
CA ILE A 84 1.00 -8.88 -7.82
C ILE A 84 -0.32 -9.42 -7.28
N ALA A 85 -1.46 -9.01 -7.83
CA ALA A 85 -2.77 -9.48 -7.40
C ALA A 85 -2.94 -11.00 -7.59
N GLU A 86 -2.39 -11.59 -8.67
CA GLU A 86 -2.42 -13.05 -8.88
C GLU A 86 -1.63 -13.83 -7.82
N TYR A 87 -0.60 -13.23 -7.22
CA TYR A 87 0.13 -13.82 -6.09
C TYR A 87 -0.63 -13.79 -4.76
N ASN A 88 -1.74 -13.05 -4.69
CA ASN A 88 -2.63 -12.97 -3.55
C ASN A 88 -1.92 -12.65 -2.21
N PRO A 89 -1.20 -11.52 -2.09
CA PRO A 89 -0.58 -11.10 -0.83
C PRO A 89 -1.64 -10.83 0.25
N PHE A 90 -1.22 -10.72 1.51
CA PHE A 90 -2.09 -10.35 2.62
C PHE A 90 -2.89 -9.08 2.30
N LEU A 91 -2.21 -8.03 1.77
CA LEU A 91 -2.84 -6.84 1.20
C LEU A 91 -2.02 -6.36 -0.02
N LEU A 92 -2.71 -5.86 -1.02
CA LEU A 92 -2.12 -5.09 -2.13
C LEU A 92 -2.44 -3.62 -1.94
N ASP A 93 -1.40 -2.80 -1.68
CA ASP A 93 -1.55 -1.35 -1.54
C ASP A 93 -1.71 -0.70 -2.92
N ILE A 94 -2.84 -0.03 -3.13
CA ILE A 94 -3.16 0.69 -4.37
C ILE A 94 -3.70 2.06 -4.02
N GLU A 95 -3.22 3.08 -4.73
CA GLU A 95 -3.63 4.46 -4.55
C GLU A 95 -5.12 4.65 -4.93
N PHE A 96 -5.83 5.40 -4.09
CA PHE A 96 -7.22 5.77 -4.32
C PHE A 96 -7.45 6.40 -5.70
N ASN A 97 -6.55 7.30 -6.13
CA ASN A 97 -6.64 7.96 -7.43
C ASN A 97 -6.49 6.96 -8.59
N THR A 98 -5.63 5.95 -8.45
CA THR A 98 -5.48 4.88 -9.44
C THR A 98 -6.76 4.09 -9.60
N LEU A 99 -7.40 3.66 -8.51
CA LEU A 99 -8.66 2.92 -8.55
C LEU A 99 -9.81 3.77 -9.11
N LYS A 100 -9.90 5.02 -8.68
CA LYS A 100 -10.96 5.95 -9.13
C LYS A 100 -10.90 6.21 -10.63
N ASN A 101 -9.68 6.36 -11.17
CA ASN A 101 -9.47 6.75 -12.57
C ASN A 101 -9.28 5.57 -13.53
N ASN A 102 -9.25 4.32 -13.02
CA ASN A 102 -9.02 3.11 -13.81
C ASN A 102 -10.07 2.04 -13.54
N SER A 103 -11.26 2.21 -14.12
CA SER A 103 -12.36 1.26 -13.98
C SER A 103 -12.00 -0.18 -14.45
N PRO A 104 -11.26 -0.40 -15.56
CA PRO A 104 -10.83 -1.72 -15.97
C PRO A 104 -9.94 -2.43 -14.92
N LEU A 105 -8.98 -1.70 -14.32
CA LEU A 105 -8.14 -2.25 -13.24
C LEU A 105 -8.99 -2.60 -12.03
N THR A 106 -9.87 -1.67 -11.59
CA THR A 106 -10.75 -1.88 -10.44
C THR A 106 -11.64 -3.11 -10.63
N LYS A 107 -12.20 -3.30 -11.83
CA LYS A 107 -13.03 -4.47 -12.15
C LYS A 107 -12.20 -5.76 -12.12
N TYR A 108 -10.98 -5.73 -12.67
CA TYR A 108 -10.07 -6.86 -12.63
C TYR A 108 -9.71 -7.26 -11.19
N LEU A 109 -9.32 -6.29 -10.35
CA LEU A 109 -8.94 -6.56 -8.96
C LEU A 109 -10.10 -7.15 -8.15
N LYS A 110 -11.33 -6.71 -8.40
CA LYS A 110 -12.54 -7.30 -7.78
C LYS A 110 -12.79 -8.76 -8.18
N SER A 111 -12.28 -9.22 -9.32
CA SER A 111 -12.38 -10.61 -9.75
C SER A 111 -11.28 -11.51 -9.17
N THR A 112 -10.25 -10.93 -8.55
CA THR A 112 -9.19 -11.67 -7.85
C THR A 112 -9.56 -11.94 -6.38
N LYS A 113 -8.78 -12.81 -5.72
CA LYS A 113 -8.92 -13.07 -4.27
C LYS A 113 -8.17 -12.05 -3.41
N THR A 114 -7.36 -11.19 -4.02
CA THR A 114 -6.48 -10.26 -3.33
C THR A 114 -7.27 -9.18 -2.60
N LYS A 115 -6.97 -9.01 -1.32
CA LYS A 115 -7.51 -7.91 -0.51
C LYS A 115 -6.72 -6.63 -0.78
N LEU A 116 -7.43 -5.51 -0.94
CA LEU A 116 -6.82 -4.21 -1.21
C LEU A 116 -6.61 -3.43 0.09
N LEU A 117 -5.47 -2.73 0.17
CA LEU A 117 -5.25 -1.58 1.04
C LEU A 117 -5.35 -0.33 0.17
N VAL A 118 -6.44 0.40 0.28
CA VAL A 118 -6.61 1.63 -0.49
C VAL A 118 -5.89 2.77 0.21
N SER A 119 -4.92 3.38 -0.46
CA SER A 119 -4.07 4.40 0.12
C SER A 119 -4.25 5.77 -0.54
N TRP A 120 -4.04 6.81 0.24
CA TRP A 120 -4.01 8.19 -0.24
C TRP A 120 -2.97 8.99 0.55
N HIS A 121 -2.22 9.85 -0.15
CA HIS A 121 -1.11 10.63 0.41
C HIS A 121 -1.26 12.12 0.07
N ASP A 122 -1.07 12.98 1.07
CA ASP A 122 -0.92 14.43 0.90
C ASP A 122 0.37 14.89 1.60
N PHE A 123 1.40 15.16 0.80
CA PHE A 123 2.70 15.62 1.31
C PHE A 123 2.77 17.13 1.55
N LYS A 124 1.66 17.86 1.37
CA LYS A 124 1.62 19.32 1.50
C LYS A 124 0.94 19.78 2.78
N LYS A 125 -0.13 19.09 3.19
CA LYS A 125 -0.95 19.49 4.34
C LYS A 125 -1.74 18.32 4.93
N THR A 126 -2.32 18.55 6.09
CA THR A 126 -3.41 17.70 6.63
C THR A 126 -4.75 18.39 6.34
N PRO A 127 -5.66 17.78 5.60
CA PRO A 127 -7.00 18.32 5.35
C PRO A 127 -7.81 18.49 6.64
N ASN A 128 -8.89 19.26 6.58
CA ASN A 128 -9.81 19.36 7.70
C ASN A 128 -10.60 18.05 7.94
N SER A 129 -11.27 17.94 9.09
CA SER A 129 -11.97 16.71 9.50
C SER A 129 -13.07 16.31 8.51
N SER A 130 -13.79 17.25 7.92
CA SER A 130 -14.84 16.98 6.92
C SER A 130 -14.24 16.39 5.64
N GLU A 131 -13.16 16.99 5.13
CA GLU A 131 -12.44 16.50 3.94
C GLU A 131 -11.86 15.10 4.16
N LEU A 132 -11.27 14.84 5.35
CA LEU A 132 -10.73 13.53 5.71
C LEU A 132 -11.83 12.47 5.78
N ASN A 133 -12.95 12.76 6.46
CA ASN A 133 -14.09 11.84 6.54
C ASN A 133 -14.68 11.54 5.15
N ASN A 134 -14.84 12.55 4.31
CA ASN A 134 -15.29 12.36 2.93
C ASN A 134 -14.32 11.49 2.13
N LYS A 135 -13.00 11.70 2.30
CA LYS A 135 -11.97 10.88 1.66
C LYS A 135 -12.08 9.42 2.10
N ILE A 136 -12.19 9.15 3.41
CA ILE A 136 -12.39 7.80 3.94
C ILE A 136 -13.62 7.14 3.33
N ASN A 137 -14.76 7.83 3.33
CA ASN A 137 -16.02 7.33 2.78
C ASN A 137 -15.90 6.97 1.29
N GLN A 138 -15.15 7.77 0.52
CA GLN A 138 -14.89 7.45 -0.89
C GLN A 138 -13.97 6.24 -1.06
N MET A 139 -12.91 6.14 -0.26
CA MET A 139 -11.94 5.04 -0.30
C MET A 139 -12.58 3.71 0.15
N SER A 140 -13.44 3.74 1.16
CA SER A 140 -14.14 2.58 1.71
C SER A 140 -15.12 1.92 0.71
N LYS A 141 -15.49 2.61 -0.38
CA LYS A 141 -16.24 1.99 -1.49
C LYS A 141 -15.43 0.96 -2.27
N PHE A 142 -14.10 0.98 -2.16
CA PHE A 142 -13.19 0.04 -2.81
C PHE A 142 -12.71 -1.07 -1.88
N SER A 143 -12.46 -0.76 -0.61
CA SER A 143 -12.01 -1.72 0.41
C SER A 143 -12.29 -1.18 1.81
N SER A 144 -12.53 -2.10 2.77
CA SER A 144 -12.56 -1.76 4.22
C SER A 144 -11.18 -1.41 4.78
N ASN A 145 -10.09 -1.80 4.10
CA ASN A 145 -8.73 -1.44 4.52
C ASN A 145 -8.33 -0.14 3.84
N VAL A 146 -8.22 0.94 4.60
CA VAL A 146 -7.83 2.27 4.10
C VAL A 146 -6.58 2.76 4.81
N LYS A 147 -5.72 3.49 4.09
CA LYS A 147 -4.49 4.12 4.59
C LYS A 147 -4.48 5.57 4.15
N ILE A 148 -4.48 6.48 5.11
CA ILE A 148 -4.34 7.92 4.86
C ILE A 148 -3.04 8.40 5.45
N VAL A 149 -2.26 9.09 4.64
CA VAL A 149 -1.00 9.73 5.02
C VAL A 149 -1.07 11.20 4.67
N SER A 150 -0.79 12.06 5.63
CA SER A 150 -0.75 13.51 5.42
C SER A 150 0.45 14.15 6.13
N THR A 151 0.79 15.38 5.75
CA THR A 151 1.85 16.14 6.37
C THR A 151 1.27 17.08 7.43
N ALA A 152 1.50 16.78 8.70
CA ALA A 152 1.12 17.67 9.79
C ALA A 152 2.05 18.89 9.84
N LYS A 153 1.48 20.09 9.92
CA LYS A 153 2.20 21.36 10.10
C LYS A 153 1.97 21.94 11.50
N SER A 154 1.10 21.33 12.28
CA SER A 154 0.78 21.73 13.65
C SER A 154 0.38 20.52 14.50
N THR A 155 0.38 20.68 15.82
CA THR A 155 -0.13 19.68 16.76
C THR A 155 -1.60 19.36 16.46
N ASN A 156 -2.40 20.37 16.11
CA ASN A 156 -3.81 20.17 15.75
C ASN A 156 -3.99 19.25 14.53
N ASP A 157 -3.07 19.30 13.55
CA ASP A 157 -3.08 18.39 12.41
C ASP A 157 -2.83 16.96 12.85
N SER A 158 -1.85 16.74 13.74
CA SER A 158 -1.54 15.42 14.28
C SER A 158 -2.71 14.85 15.09
N THR A 159 -3.30 15.68 15.97
CA THR A 159 -4.49 15.30 16.76
C THR A 159 -5.65 14.90 15.85
N ARG A 160 -5.93 15.70 14.80
CA ARG A 160 -6.97 15.40 13.82
C ARG A 160 -6.77 14.05 13.14
N MET A 161 -5.54 13.68 12.80
CA MET A 161 -5.22 12.38 12.22
C MET A 161 -5.44 11.23 13.22
N LEU A 162 -5.09 11.43 14.49
CA LEU A 162 -5.34 10.43 15.54
C LEU A 162 -6.83 10.23 15.82
N GLU A 163 -7.64 11.30 15.79
CA GLU A 163 -9.10 11.22 15.98
C GLU A 163 -9.82 10.37 14.93
N LEU A 164 -9.21 10.17 13.75
CA LEU A 164 -9.80 9.28 12.73
C LEU A 164 -9.88 7.83 13.21
N TYR A 165 -8.96 7.38 14.06
CA TYR A 165 -8.99 6.02 14.61
C TYR A 165 -10.17 5.81 15.57
N ASN A 166 -10.60 6.84 16.29
CA ASN A 166 -11.71 6.75 17.24
C ASN A 166 -13.07 6.65 16.55
N LYS A 167 -13.15 6.95 15.26
CA LYS A 167 -14.40 6.94 14.48
C LYS A 167 -14.59 5.70 13.64
N ILE A 168 -13.57 4.85 13.52
CA ILE A 168 -13.54 3.69 12.63
C ILE A 168 -13.60 2.37 13.44
N GLY A 169 -13.57 2.47 14.78
CA GLY A 169 -13.60 1.34 15.73
C GLY A 169 -15.00 0.86 16.06
#